data_889883b3426900b119c3e7406a60456d
#
_entry.id   889883b3426900b119c3e7406a60456d
#
_cell.length_a   1.000
_cell.length_b   1.000
_cell.length_c   1.000
_cell.angle_alpha   90.00
_cell.angle_beta   90.00
_cell.angle_gamma   90.00
#
_symmetry.space_group_name_H-M   'P 1'
#
loop_
_entity.id
_entity.type
_entity.pdbx_description
1 polymer ?
#
loop_
_entity_poly.entity_id
_entity_poly.type
_entity_poly.pdbx_seq_one_letter_code
_entity_poly.pdbx_strand_id
1 'polypeptide(L)'
;GCSVVLCTATQPEIRKRMDFSIGLENVREIMTEPRKLYAALKRVNVKLIGQQTDAQLRDRLLAERQGLCIANTTKHARLLFEGLPSTAGHFHLSARMCPAHRRLRMWQIRQALKSGAVCRVVSTQVVEAGVDLDFPVVYRAMAGLDSIAQAAGRCNRNNKLGRLGNVFIFTSEHRAANRYFQDTADCATQVMA
;
A
#
# COMPACT_ATOMS: atom_id res chain seq x y z
N GLY A 1 -3.16 -39.23 2.34
CA GLY A 1 -3.66 -37.89 2.62
C GLY A 1 -2.61 -36.83 2.32
N CYS A 2 -3.04 -35.62 1.99
CA CYS A 2 -2.16 -34.49 1.74
C CYS A 2 -2.46 -33.39 2.77
N SER A 3 -1.44 -32.81 3.37
CA SER A 3 -1.58 -31.63 4.21
C SER A 3 -1.21 -30.39 3.39
N VAL A 4 -2.01 -29.34 3.45
CA VAL A 4 -1.77 -28.07 2.76
C VAL A 4 -1.48 -27.00 3.81
N VAL A 5 -0.35 -26.31 3.63
CA VAL A 5 0.01 -25.14 4.45
C VAL A 5 -0.15 -23.90 3.58
N LEU A 6 -1.01 -22.97 4.03
CA LEU A 6 -1.20 -21.68 3.38
C LEU A 6 -0.42 -20.61 4.13
N CYS A 7 0.49 -19.95 3.41
CA CYS A 7 1.29 -18.85 3.94
C CYS A 7 1.09 -17.63 3.04
N THR A 8 0.55 -16.55 3.60
CA THR A 8 0.23 -15.32 2.86
C THR A 8 0.38 -14.09 3.74
N ALA A 9 0.67 -12.94 3.12
CA ALA A 9 0.81 -11.67 3.83
C ALA A 9 -0.54 -11.14 4.36
N THR A 10 -1.64 -11.51 3.71
CA THR A 10 -3.02 -11.16 4.09
C THR A 10 -3.82 -12.44 4.10
N GLN A 11 -4.31 -12.85 5.27
CA GLN A 11 -5.04 -14.12 5.38
C GLN A 11 -6.46 -13.96 4.85
N PRO A 12 -6.85 -14.65 3.76
CA PRO A 12 -8.23 -14.66 3.30
C PRO A 12 -9.09 -15.50 4.26
N GLU A 13 -10.36 -15.16 4.37
CA GLU A 13 -11.32 -16.01 5.07
C GLU A 13 -11.61 -17.23 4.20
N ILE A 14 -11.10 -18.38 4.62
CA ILE A 14 -11.18 -19.63 3.87
C ILE A 14 -12.01 -20.70 4.58
N ARG A 15 -12.45 -20.44 5.82
CA ARG A 15 -13.23 -21.42 6.59
C ARG A 15 -14.63 -21.51 6.05
N LYS A 16 -15.16 -22.73 6.03
CA LYS A 16 -16.56 -22.97 5.71
C LYS A 16 -17.47 -22.30 6.73
N ARG A 17 -18.46 -21.56 6.25
CA ARG A 17 -19.50 -20.87 7.03
C ARG A 17 -20.85 -21.03 6.33
N MET A 18 -21.94 -20.61 6.98
CA MET A 18 -23.28 -20.67 6.38
C MET A 18 -23.38 -19.86 5.08
N ASP A 19 -22.72 -18.69 5.04
CA ASP A 19 -22.64 -17.78 3.88
C ASP A 19 -21.50 -18.13 2.91
N PHE A 20 -20.64 -19.09 3.24
CA PHE A 20 -19.52 -19.55 2.43
C PHE A 20 -19.37 -21.08 2.49
N SER A 21 -20.30 -21.79 1.87
CA SER A 21 -20.43 -23.26 1.93
C SER A 21 -19.28 -24.02 1.23
N ILE A 22 -18.57 -23.37 0.28
CA ILE A 22 -17.42 -23.94 -0.43
C ILE A 22 -16.10 -23.78 0.32
N GLY A 23 -16.12 -23.17 1.50
CA GLY A 23 -14.94 -22.98 2.34
C GLY A 23 -14.33 -24.30 2.83
N LEU A 24 -13.08 -24.21 3.30
CA LEU A 24 -12.33 -25.36 3.80
C LEU A 24 -12.80 -25.76 5.20
N GLU A 25 -12.93 -27.06 5.41
CA GLU A 25 -13.16 -27.65 6.73
C GLU A 25 -11.83 -27.97 7.43
N ASN A 26 -11.85 -28.08 8.75
CA ASN A 26 -10.68 -28.44 9.57
C ASN A 26 -9.46 -27.53 9.42
N VAL A 27 -9.68 -26.25 9.10
CA VAL A 27 -8.61 -25.24 9.06
C VAL A 27 -8.05 -25.04 10.47
N ARG A 28 -6.72 -25.21 10.62
CA ARG A 28 -5.99 -24.98 11.86
C ARG A 28 -5.03 -23.82 11.69
N GLU A 29 -5.07 -22.89 12.63
CA GLU A 29 -4.07 -21.82 12.70
C GLU A 29 -2.76 -22.40 13.29
N ILE A 30 -1.65 -22.18 12.57
CA ILE A 30 -0.30 -22.56 13.06
C ILE A 30 0.10 -21.63 14.21
N MET A 31 -0.36 -20.38 14.16
CA MET A 31 -0.04 -19.37 15.16
C MET A 31 -1.08 -19.39 16.29
N THR A 32 -0.65 -19.67 17.49
CA THR A 32 -1.56 -19.85 18.65
C THR A 32 -2.16 -18.54 19.17
N GLU A 33 -1.46 -17.41 19.04
CA GLU A 33 -1.89 -16.09 19.55
C GLU A 33 -1.69 -14.97 18.52
N PRO A 34 -2.41 -15.01 17.38
CA PRO A 34 -2.19 -14.05 16.29
C PRO A 34 -2.40 -12.59 16.71
N ARG A 35 -3.38 -12.32 17.60
CA ARG A 35 -3.65 -10.96 18.09
C ARG A 35 -2.49 -10.35 18.88
N LYS A 36 -1.84 -11.15 19.75
CA LYS A 36 -0.66 -10.68 20.51
C LYS A 36 0.50 -10.38 19.58
N LEU A 37 0.71 -11.25 18.58
CA LEU A 37 1.76 -11.03 17.59
C LEU A 37 1.52 -9.77 16.77
N TYR A 38 0.29 -9.55 16.28
CA TYR A 38 -0.06 -8.33 15.55
C TYR A 38 0.15 -7.06 16.38
N ALA A 39 -0.21 -7.10 17.67
CA ALA A 39 0.03 -5.98 18.58
C ALA A 39 1.54 -5.71 18.76
N ALA A 40 2.35 -6.75 18.96
CA ALA A 40 3.80 -6.65 19.12
C ALA A 40 4.52 -6.18 17.84
N LEU A 41 3.98 -6.55 16.67
CA LEU A 41 4.54 -6.19 15.37
C LEU A 41 3.94 -4.90 14.77
N LYS A 42 3.09 -4.18 15.51
CA LYS A 42 2.50 -2.94 15.04
C LYS A 42 3.60 -1.90 14.77
N ARG A 43 3.72 -1.46 13.52
CA ARG A 43 4.75 -0.52 13.06
C ARG A 43 4.19 0.75 12.45
N VAL A 44 2.87 0.81 12.23
CA VAL A 44 2.22 1.92 11.55
C VAL A 44 0.92 2.34 12.24
N ASN A 45 0.56 3.60 12.05
CA ASN A 45 -0.77 4.13 12.30
C ASN A 45 -1.46 4.32 10.96
N VAL A 46 -2.64 3.70 10.79
CA VAL A 46 -3.49 3.87 9.62
C VAL A 46 -4.56 4.91 9.94
N LYS A 47 -4.71 5.92 9.10
CA LYS A 47 -5.68 7.02 9.27
C LYS A 47 -6.46 7.23 7.98
N LEU A 48 -7.77 7.30 8.07
CA LEU A 48 -8.62 7.76 6.98
C LEU A 48 -8.56 9.29 6.93
N ILE A 49 -8.29 9.86 5.75
CA ILE A 49 -8.21 11.32 5.55
C ILE A 49 -9.31 11.84 4.61
N GLY A 50 -10.30 10.98 4.31
CA GLY A 50 -11.46 11.35 3.49
C GLY A 50 -11.11 11.62 2.03
N GLN A 51 -11.98 12.36 1.36
CA GLN A 51 -11.78 12.72 -0.05
C GLN A 51 -10.65 13.74 -0.18
N GLN A 52 -9.76 13.50 -1.12
CA GLN A 52 -8.63 14.38 -1.42
C GLN A 52 -8.58 14.69 -2.92
N THR A 53 -8.33 15.94 -3.25
CA THR A 53 -8.00 16.36 -4.62
C THR A 53 -6.54 16.06 -4.94
N ASP A 54 -6.21 16.03 -6.23
CA ASP A 54 -4.83 15.85 -6.69
C ASP A 54 -3.90 16.96 -6.16
N ALA A 55 -4.38 18.20 -6.04
CA ALA A 55 -3.64 19.30 -5.46
C ALA A 55 -3.30 19.04 -3.99
N GLN A 56 -4.29 18.68 -3.18
CA GLN A 56 -4.09 18.35 -1.77
C GLN A 56 -3.12 17.18 -1.56
N LEU A 57 -3.20 16.15 -2.41
CA LEU A 57 -2.28 15.00 -2.34
C LEU A 57 -0.84 15.40 -2.69
N ARG A 58 -0.66 16.26 -3.69
CA ARG A 58 0.66 16.80 -4.04
C ARG A 58 1.24 17.64 -2.90
N ASP A 59 0.46 18.54 -2.33
CA ASP A 59 0.91 19.39 -1.21
C ASP A 59 1.34 18.53 -0.01
N ARG A 60 0.53 17.52 0.35
CA ARG A 60 0.89 16.56 1.40
C ARG A 60 2.18 15.80 1.08
N LEU A 61 2.34 15.32 -0.15
CA LEU A 61 3.54 14.60 -0.55
C LEU A 61 4.77 15.51 -0.58
N LEU A 62 4.60 16.78 -0.98
CA LEU A 62 5.67 17.79 -0.99
C LEU A 62 6.09 18.21 0.42
N ALA A 63 5.21 18.12 1.41
CA ALA A 63 5.54 18.35 2.82
C ALA A 63 6.45 17.26 3.40
N GLU A 64 6.46 16.07 2.80
CA GLU A 64 7.29 14.95 3.26
C GLU A 64 8.67 15.00 2.59
N ARG A 65 9.72 14.72 3.35
CA ARG A 65 11.05 14.50 2.77
C ARG A 65 11.12 13.19 2.00
N GLN A 66 10.51 12.14 2.54
CA GLN A 66 10.41 10.81 1.95
C GLN A 66 8.97 10.32 2.10
N GLY A 67 8.29 10.08 1.00
CA GLY A 67 6.90 9.65 1.00
C GLY A 67 6.54 8.85 -0.25
N LEU A 68 5.57 7.97 -0.09
CA LEU A 68 5.02 7.15 -1.17
C LEU A 68 3.53 7.45 -1.31
N CYS A 69 3.08 7.77 -2.51
CA CYS A 69 1.67 7.88 -2.87
C CYS A 69 1.31 6.77 -3.87
N ILE A 70 0.31 5.96 -3.52
CA ILE A 70 -0.15 4.83 -4.35
C ILE A 70 -1.56 5.13 -4.86
N ALA A 71 -1.69 5.30 -6.17
CA ALA A 71 -2.96 5.51 -6.86
C ALA A 71 -3.49 4.19 -7.47
N ASN A 72 -4.81 4.13 -7.69
CA ASN A 72 -5.47 2.93 -8.21
C ASN A 72 -5.31 2.73 -9.72
N THR A 73 -5.00 3.80 -10.47
CA THR A 73 -4.88 3.74 -11.93
C THR A 73 -3.58 4.36 -12.41
N THR A 74 -3.08 3.87 -13.54
CA THR A 74 -1.89 4.44 -14.18
C THR A 74 -2.10 5.88 -14.64
N LYS A 75 -3.32 6.22 -15.06
CA LYS A 75 -3.69 7.59 -15.46
C LYS A 75 -3.59 8.53 -14.26
N HIS A 76 -4.19 8.18 -13.14
CA HIS A 76 -4.15 8.99 -11.91
C HIS A 76 -2.72 9.14 -11.37
N ALA A 77 -1.97 8.04 -11.28
CA ALA A 77 -0.57 8.09 -10.86
C ALA A 77 0.27 9.04 -11.74
N ARG A 78 0.03 9.03 -13.06
CA ARG A 78 0.70 9.93 -13.99
C ARG A 78 0.32 11.40 -13.75
N LEU A 79 -0.98 11.70 -13.64
CA LEU A 79 -1.46 13.08 -13.39
C LEU A 79 -0.90 13.64 -12.07
N LEU A 80 -0.90 12.84 -10.99
CA LEU A 80 -0.29 13.24 -9.74
C LEU A 80 1.20 13.55 -9.90
N PHE A 81 1.93 12.69 -10.61
CA PHE A 81 3.37 12.85 -10.81
C PHE A 81 3.70 14.05 -11.70
N GLU A 82 2.98 14.25 -12.83
CA GLU A 82 3.17 15.38 -13.74
C GLU A 82 2.88 16.73 -13.07
N GLY A 83 2.02 16.74 -12.05
CA GLY A 83 1.74 17.93 -11.26
C GLY A 83 2.76 18.23 -10.16
N LEU A 84 3.75 17.36 -9.91
CA LEU A 84 4.85 17.65 -8.99
C LEU A 84 5.90 18.56 -9.69
N PRO A 85 6.62 19.41 -8.95
CA PRO A 85 7.72 20.19 -9.50
C PRO A 85 8.75 19.29 -10.19
N SER A 86 9.29 19.74 -11.32
CA SER A 86 10.34 19.01 -12.05
C SER A 86 11.69 19.15 -11.36
N THR A 87 11.82 18.57 -10.18
CA THR A 87 13.03 18.60 -9.34
C THR A 87 13.54 17.20 -9.04
N ALA A 88 14.81 17.09 -8.65
CA ALA A 88 15.39 15.83 -8.25
C ALA A 88 14.67 15.24 -7.01
N GLY A 89 14.63 13.92 -6.91
CA GLY A 89 14.01 13.22 -5.78
C GLY A 89 12.51 12.89 -5.96
N HIS A 90 11.93 13.21 -7.12
CA HIS A 90 10.58 12.80 -7.49
C HIS A 90 10.63 11.64 -8.47
N PHE A 91 9.89 10.58 -8.18
CA PHE A 91 9.90 9.34 -8.96
C PHE A 91 8.47 8.87 -9.28
N HIS A 92 8.30 8.36 -10.48
CA HIS A 92 7.09 7.68 -10.91
C HIS A 92 7.36 6.19 -11.13
N LEU A 93 6.46 5.33 -10.66
CA LEU A 93 6.49 3.89 -10.91
C LEU A 93 5.12 3.40 -11.37
N SER A 94 5.08 2.67 -12.46
CA SER A 94 3.85 2.03 -12.92
C SER A 94 4.12 0.70 -13.63
N ALA A 95 3.09 -0.13 -13.75
CA ALA A 95 3.17 -1.41 -14.45
C ALA A 95 3.47 -1.25 -15.95
N ARG A 96 3.20 -0.07 -16.53
CA ARG A 96 3.47 0.22 -17.94
C ARG A 96 4.92 0.56 -18.26
N MET A 97 5.77 0.71 -17.24
CA MET A 97 7.20 0.94 -17.46
C MET A 97 7.87 -0.33 -17.96
N CYS A 98 8.79 -0.19 -18.93
CA CYS A 98 9.61 -1.33 -19.33
C CYS A 98 10.47 -1.83 -18.15
N PRO A 99 10.77 -3.13 -18.07
CA PRO A 99 11.48 -3.71 -16.92
C PRO A 99 12.83 -3.06 -16.62
N ALA A 100 13.61 -2.68 -17.64
CA ALA A 100 14.90 -2.04 -17.47
C ALA A 100 14.77 -0.66 -16.82
N HIS A 101 13.84 0.17 -17.30
CA HIS A 101 13.57 1.50 -16.73
C HIS A 101 13.05 1.39 -15.29
N ARG A 102 12.13 0.45 -15.04
CA ARG A 102 11.62 0.21 -13.69
C ARG A 102 12.73 -0.20 -12.71
N ARG A 103 13.66 -1.09 -13.12
CA ARG A 103 14.82 -1.48 -12.31
C ARG A 103 15.72 -0.29 -11.98
N LEU A 104 16.01 0.56 -12.96
CA LEU A 104 16.80 1.78 -12.77
C LEU A 104 16.12 2.70 -11.74
N ARG A 105 14.83 3.01 -11.90
CA ARG A 105 14.07 3.85 -10.97
C ARG A 105 14.02 3.26 -9.57
N MET A 106 13.82 1.96 -9.46
CA MET A 106 13.85 1.25 -8.19
C MET A 106 15.21 1.36 -7.48
N TRP A 107 16.29 1.25 -8.23
CA TRP A 107 17.64 1.44 -7.68
C TRP A 107 17.82 2.89 -7.19
N GLN A 108 17.46 3.89 -7.99
CA GLN A 108 17.53 5.30 -7.61
C GLN A 108 16.72 5.60 -6.33
N ILE A 109 15.49 5.10 -6.24
CA ILE A 109 14.64 5.25 -5.06
C ILE A 109 15.30 4.64 -3.82
N ARG A 110 15.85 3.42 -3.93
CA ARG A 110 16.55 2.78 -2.81
C ARG A 110 17.77 3.59 -2.35
N GLN A 111 18.56 4.15 -3.27
CA GLN A 111 19.70 5.01 -2.92
C GLN A 111 19.23 6.27 -2.20
N ALA A 112 18.20 6.94 -2.70
CA ALA A 112 17.63 8.14 -2.09
C ALA A 112 17.06 7.85 -0.68
N LEU A 113 16.33 6.74 -0.50
CA LEU A 113 15.82 6.32 0.80
C LEU A 113 16.96 6.03 1.79
N LYS A 114 17.99 5.31 1.35
CA LYS A 114 19.14 4.92 2.19
C LYS A 114 19.97 6.13 2.63
N SER A 115 20.16 7.11 1.75
CA SER A 115 20.94 8.33 2.04
C SER A 115 20.16 9.39 2.82
N GLY A 116 18.86 9.19 3.06
CA GLY A 116 18.01 10.22 3.66
C GLY A 116 17.72 11.41 2.73
N ALA A 117 18.05 11.32 1.43
CA ALA A 117 17.74 12.36 0.44
C ALA A 117 16.22 12.51 0.24
N VAL A 118 15.83 13.60 -0.43
CA VAL A 118 14.43 13.77 -0.85
C VAL A 118 14.04 12.61 -1.76
N CYS A 119 12.94 11.92 -1.41
CA CYS A 119 12.45 10.77 -2.17
C CYS A 119 10.93 10.72 -2.11
N ARG A 120 10.28 11.31 -3.10
CA ARG A 120 8.82 11.32 -3.24
C ARG A 120 8.44 10.46 -4.42
N VAL A 121 7.68 9.42 -4.13
CA VAL A 121 7.31 8.42 -5.14
C VAL A 121 5.81 8.44 -5.36
N VAL A 122 5.39 8.58 -6.60
CA VAL A 122 4.01 8.33 -7.02
C VAL A 122 3.97 7.03 -7.80
N SER A 123 3.12 6.09 -7.38
CA SER A 123 3.09 4.75 -7.94
C SER A 123 1.67 4.22 -8.14
N THR A 124 1.54 3.18 -8.93
CA THR A 124 0.40 2.26 -8.88
C THR A 124 0.70 1.11 -7.91
N GLN A 125 -0.20 0.12 -7.83
CA GLN A 125 -0.05 -1.08 -6.98
C GLN A 125 1.24 -1.89 -7.25
N VAL A 126 2.01 -1.55 -8.27
CA VAL A 126 3.27 -2.25 -8.62
C VAL A 126 4.29 -2.28 -7.47
N VAL A 127 4.15 -1.40 -6.47
CA VAL A 127 5.02 -1.36 -5.28
C VAL A 127 4.47 -2.16 -4.09
N GLU A 128 3.25 -2.66 -4.17
CA GLU A 128 2.61 -3.39 -3.06
C GLU A 128 3.21 -4.78 -2.87
N ALA A 129 3.61 -5.47 -3.94
CA ALA A 129 4.20 -6.80 -3.91
C ALA A 129 5.58 -6.84 -4.58
N GLY A 130 6.44 -7.76 -4.13
CA GLY A 130 7.72 -8.05 -4.76
C GLY A 130 8.78 -6.94 -4.72
N VAL A 131 8.57 -5.90 -3.91
CA VAL A 131 9.44 -4.73 -3.87
C VAL A 131 9.90 -4.46 -2.42
N ASP A 132 11.21 -4.28 -2.24
CA ASP A 132 11.77 -3.89 -0.95
C ASP A 132 12.01 -2.36 -0.93
N LEU A 133 10.98 -1.64 -0.45
CA LEU A 133 11.00 -0.20 -0.20
C LEU A 133 10.45 0.05 1.20
N ASP A 134 11.02 1.05 1.89
CA ASP A 134 10.68 1.42 3.26
C ASP A 134 10.55 2.93 3.37
N PHE A 135 9.32 3.42 3.52
CA PHE A 135 9.01 4.84 3.60
C PHE A 135 8.53 5.22 5.01
N PRO A 136 8.83 6.42 5.50
CA PRO A 136 8.28 6.91 6.76
C PRO A 136 6.77 7.21 6.67
N VAL A 137 6.28 7.58 5.48
CA VAL A 137 4.89 7.96 5.24
C VAL A 137 4.40 7.35 3.93
N VAL A 138 3.19 6.80 3.95
CA VAL A 138 2.52 6.24 2.78
C VAL A 138 1.11 6.83 2.65
N TYR A 139 0.77 7.34 1.49
CA TYR A 139 -0.57 7.74 1.07
C TYR A 139 -1.11 6.67 0.13
N ARG A 140 -2.28 6.11 0.42
CA ARG A 140 -2.89 5.04 -0.38
C ARG A 140 -4.32 5.42 -0.76
N ALA A 141 -4.62 5.43 -2.04
CA ALA A 141 -6.01 5.54 -2.48
C ALA A 141 -6.84 4.37 -1.94
N MET A 142 -8.06 4.62 -1.53
CA MET A 142 -8.98 3.60 -1.01
C MET A 142 -9.06 2.40 -1.96
N ALA A 143 -8.92 1.21 -1.41
CA ALA A 143 -8.86 -0.06 -2.13
C ALA A 143 -9.28 -1.20 -1.20
N GLY A 144 -9.24 -2.45 -1.66
CA GLY A 144 -9.47 -3.62 -0.80
C GLY A 144 -8.48 -3.69 0.37
N LEU A 145 -8.91 -4.28 1.48
CA LEU A 145 -8.13 -4.38 2.72
C LEU A 145 -6.75 -5.03 2.52
N ASP A 146 -6.66 -6.01 1.64
CA ASP A 146 -5.41 -6.67 1.28
C ASP A 146 -4.41 -5.70 0.64
N SER A 147 -4.87 -4.87 -0.28
CA SER A 147 -4.07 -3.85 -0.95
C SER A 147 -3.63 -2.75 0.05
N ILE A 148 -4.53 -2.34 0.95
CA ILE A 148 -4.21 -1.39 2.03
C ILE A 148 -3.14 -1.98 2.96
N ALA A 149 -3.27 -3.25 3.35
CA ALA A 149 -2.29 -3.93 4.19
C ALA A 149 -0.91 -4.06 3.51
N GLN A 150 -0.88 -4.35 2.21
CA GLN A 150 0.35 -4.42 1.43
C GLN A 150 1.02 -3.04 1.31
N ALA A 151 0.24 -1.98 1.08
CA ALA A 151 0.74 -0.61 1.08
C ALA A 151 1.29 -0.21 2.47
N ALA A 152 0.57 -0.54 3.54
CA ALA A 152 1.03 -0.34 4.92
C ALA A 152 2.34 -1.08 5.19
N GLY A 153 2.53 -2.25 4.61
CA GLY A 153 3.78 -3.01 4.63
C GLY A 153 4.97 -2.32 3.94
N ARG A 154 4.78 -1.17 3.27
CA ARG A 154 5.84 -0.31 2.73
C ARG A 154 6.16 0.87 3.64
N CYS A 155 5.42 1.03 4.74
CA CYS A 155 5.63 2.08 5.71
C CYS A 155 6.33 1.52 6.96
N ASN A 156 7.45 2.13 7.35
CA ASN A 156 8.26 1.69 8.49
C ASN A 156 8.53 0.17 8.48
N ARG A 157 8.77 -0.36 7.30
CA ARG A 157 8.89 -1.80 7.03
C ARG A 157 9.94 -2.46 7.93
N ASN A 158 11.06 -1.80 8.11
CA ASN A 158 12.20 -2.32 8.88
C ASN A 158 12.22 -1.81 10.33
N ASN A 159 11.15 -1.15 10.77
CA ASN A 159 11.01 -0.59 12.14
C ASN A 159 12.17 0.34 12.54
N LYS A 160 12.71 1.12 11.59
CA LYS A 160 13.89 1.97 11.81
C LYS A 160 13.56 3.39 12.26
N LEU A 161 12.28 3.77 12.28
CA LEU A 161 11.89 5.15 12.59
C LEU A 161 11.93 5.50 14.08
N GLY A 162 12.05 4.52 14.98
CA GLY A 162 11.92 4.74 16.43
C GLY A 162 10.51 5.19 16.88
N ARG A 163 9.57 5.30 15.94
CA ARG A 163 8.15 5.64 16.12
C ARG A 163 7.31 4.93 15.09
N LEU A 164 5.99 4.93 15.26
CA LEU A 164 5.09 4.38 14.24
C LEU A 164 5.15 5.25 12.97
N GLY A 165 5.20 4.60 11.81
CA GLY A 165 5.03 5.24 10.51
C GLY A 165 3.57 5.65 10.30
N ASN A 166 3.30 6.57 9.39
CA ASN A 166 1.95 7.02 9.09
C ASN A 166 1.49 6.49 7.72
N VAL A 167 0.34 5.85 7.72
CA VAL A 167 -0.35 5.42 6.50
C VAL A 167 -1.66 6.18 6.42
N PHE A 168 -1.81 6.99 5.37
CA PHE A 168 -3.00 7.79 5.12
C PHE A 168 -3.80 7.17 3.98
N ILE A 169 -5.04 6.79 4.26
CA ILE A 169 -5.96 6.25 3.26
C ILE A 169 -6.87 7.38 2.80
N PHE A 170 -6.91 7.63 1.51
CA PHE A 170 -7.70 8.70 0.93
C PHE A 170 -8.70 8.17 -0.12
N THR A 171 -9.83 8.83 -0.22
CA THR A 171 -10.77 8.66 -1.34
C THR A 171 -10.35 9.62 -2.44
N SER A 172 -10.07 9.08 -3.62
CA SER A 172 -9.66 9.85 -4.78
C SER A 172 -10.87 10.48 -5.48
N GLU A 173 -10.69 11.67 -6.06
CA GLU A 173 -11.65 12.24 -7.03
C GLU A 173 -11.73 11.44 -8.34
N HIS A 174 -10.75 10.57 -8.61
CA HIS A 174 -10.74 9.67 -9.76
C HIS A 174 -11.34 8.32 -9.40
N ARG A 175 -12.33 7.87 -10.16
CA ARG A 175 -12.97 6.57 -9.95
C ARG A 175 -12.01 5.41 -10.18
N ALA A 176 -12.24 4.29 -9.49
CA ALA A 176 -11.50 3.05 -9.72
C ALA A 176 -11.68 2.52 -11.16
N ALA A 177 -10.72 1.72 -11.63
CA ALA A 177 -10.64 1.31 -13.03
C ALA A 177 -11.78 0.37 -13.46
N ASN A 178 -12.34 -0.41 -12.53
CA ASN A 178 -13.43 -1.35 -12.81
C ASN A 178 -14.28 -1.62 -11.55
N ARG A 179 -15.41 -2.31 -11.74
CA ARG A 179 -16.37 -2.62 -10.68
C ARG A 179 -15.77 -3.42 -9.53
N TYR A 180 -14.95 -4.42 -9.80
CA TYR A 180 -14.31 -5.22 -8.77
C TYR A 180 -13.50 -4.38 -7.79
N PHE A 181 -12.70 -3.44 -8.28
CA PHE A 181 -11.92 -2.54 -7.41
C PHE A 181 -12.82 -1.54 -6.66
N GLN A 182 -13.96 -1.15 -7.24
CA GLN A 182 -14.95 -0.33 -6.53
C GLN A 182 -15.58 -1.11 -5.39
N ASP A 183 -16.12 -2.31 -5.67
CA ASP A 183 -16.78 -3.16 -4.68
C ASP A 183 -15.84 -3.50 -3.51
N THR A 184 -14.57 -3.82 -3.79
CA THR A 184 -13.58 -4.10 -2.73
C THR A 184 -13.21 -2.87 -1.92
N ALA A 185 -13.19 -1.67 -2.52
CA ALA A 185 -12.96 -0.42 -1.82
C ALA A 185 -14.16 -0.04 -0.94
N ASP A 186 -15.38 -0.27 -1.41
CA ASP A 186 -16.61 -0.02 -0.66
C ASP A 186 -16.69 -0.95 0.57
N CYS A 187 -16.40 -2.24 0.41
CA CYS A 187 -16.29 -3.17 1.54
C CYS A 187 -15.22 -2.73 2.55
N ALA A 188 -14.05 -2.30 2.07
CA ALA A 188 -12.99 -1.79 2.95
C ALA A 188 -13.44 -0.54 3.71
N THR A 189 -14.15 0.37 3.06
CA THR A 189 -14.70 1.58 3.68
C THR A 189 -15.65 1.23 4.82
N GLN A 190 -16.55 0.26 4.62
CA GLN A 190 -17.49 -0.19 5.65
C GLN A 190 -16.78 -0.80 6.88
N VAL A 191 -15.68 -1.52 6.66
CA VAL A 191 -14.92 -2.17 7.76
C VAL A 191 -14.06 -1.16 8.52
N MET A 192 -13.60 -0.10 7.87
CA MET A 192 -12.68 0.89 8.43
C MET A 192 -13.38 2.13 9.02
N ALA A 193 -14.68 2.32 8.76
CA ALA A 193 -15.50 3.39 9.32
C ALA A 193 -15.82 3.13 10.78
#